data_07c544b1711401fd5d299fdf6b59b984
#
_entry.id   07c544b1711401fd5d299fdf6b59b984
#
_cell.length_a   1.000
_cell.length_b   1.000
_cell.length_c   1.000
_cell.angle_alpha   90.00
_cell.angle_beta   90.00
_cell.angle_gamma   90.00
#
_symmetry.space_group_name_H-M   'P 1'
#
loop_
_entity.id
_entity.type
_entity.pdbx_description
1 polymer ?
#
loop_
_entity_poly.entity_id
_entity_poly.type
_entity_poly.pdbx_seq_one_letter_code
_entity_poly.pdbx_strand_id
1 'polypeptide(L)'
;RWNELERGQAQKGFFSDLLTFWSPTVNMARDPRWGRTPETYGEDPFLAGTLDVAFVRGLQGNDSRYVKVASSAKHFGANHAEHNRFECDARIPEKILREYYLPAFEQCIRKGKAESIMTAYNAINGVPCTVNSWLLQKVLRQDWGFQGYVVSDCGAPGFLVSHHKYVKTPEVAATLSVKVGLGLECGDHSYVDPLLNAYRQFMGTEAEIDSAVFHVLRARMK
;
A
#
# COMPACT_ATOMS: atom_id res chain seq x y z
N ARG A 1 1.55 8.44 -24.00
CA ARG A 1 0.73 7.33 -24.51
C ARG A 1 0.01 6.57 -23.39
N TRP A 2 0.70 6.14 -22.34
CA TRP A 2 0.08 5.52 -21.16
C TRP A 2 -0.91 6.46 -20.47
N ASN A 3 -0.58 7.73 -20.28
CA ASN A 3 -1.48 8.75 -19.75
C ASN A 3 -2.77 8.92 -20.56
N GLU A 4 -2.71 8.70 -21.86
CA GLU A 4 -3.87 8.83 -22.76
C GLU A 4 -4.78 7.61 -22.70
N LEU A 5 -4.18 6.40 -22.57
CA LEU A 5 -4.92 5.16 -22.41
C LEU A 5 -5.70 5.13 -21.07
N GLU A 6 -5.05 5.50 -19.97
CA GLU A 6 -5.67 5.51 -18.65
C GLU A 6 -6.75 6.61 -18.53
N ARG A 7 -6.51 7.78 -19.09
CA ARG A 7 -7.54 8.83 -19.19
C ARG A 7 -8.73 8.39 -20.04
N GLY A 8 -8.48 7.69 -21.14
CA GLY A 8 -9.52 7.15 -22.00
C GLY A 8 -10.40 6.10 -21.31
N GLN A 9 -9.81 5.25 -20.46
CA GLN A 9 -10.55 4.26 -19.67
C GLN A 9 -11.39 4.92 -18.58
N ALA A 10 -10.83 5.88 -17.85
CA ALA A 10 -11.56 6.64 -16.85
C ALA A 10 -12.74 7.46 -17.44
N GLN A 11 -12.58 7.98 -18.67
CA GLN A 11 -13.62 8.74 -19.35
C GLN A 11 -14.76 7.88 -19.92
N LYS A 12 -14.51 6.60 -20.21
CA LYS A 12 -15.52 5.70 -20.81
C LYS A 12 -16.49 5.08 -19.80
N GLY A 13 -16.47 5.51 -18.56
CA GLY A 13 -17.38 5.01 -17.51
C GLY A 13 -17.09 3.59 -17.04
N PHE A 14 -16.04 2.95 -17.55
CA PHE A 14 -15.65 1.60 -17.12
C PHE A 14 -15.28 1.55 -15.63
N PHE A 15 -14.87 2.71 -15.08
CA PHE A 15 -14.53 2.89 -13.67
C PHE A 15 -15.41 3.96 -13.00
N SER A 16 -16.60 4.28 -13.53
CA SER A 16 -17.45 5.37 -13.02
C SER A 16 -17.84 5.21 -11.55
N ASP A 17 -17.87 3.97 -11.06
CA ASP A 17 -18.24 3.63 -9.68
C ASP A 17 -17.05 3.27 -8.81
N LEU A 18 -15.83 3.28 -9.35
CA LEU A 18 -14.61 2.96 -8.61
C LEU A 18 -14.00 4.22 -8.01
N LEU A 19 -13.90 4.26 -6.69
CA LEU A 19 -13.18 5.32 -5.97
C LEU A 19 -11.66 5.13 -6.00
N THR A 20 -11.20 3.89 -6.12
CA THR A 20 -9.78 3.54 -6.09
C THR A 20 -9.45 2.43 -7.07
N PHE A 21 -8.34 2.56 -7.76
CA PHE A 21 -7.75 1.52 -8.58
C PHE A 21 -6.43 1.04 -7.98
N TRP A 22 -6.31 -0.26 -7.71
CA TRP A 22 -5.14 -0.85 -7.07
C TRP A 22 -4.01 -1.09 -8.06
N SER A 23 -3.44 0.00 -8.53
CA SER A 23 -2.36 0.07 -9.52
C SER A 23 -1.65 1.43 -9.40
N PRO A 24 -0.38 1.54 -9.83
CA PRO A 24 0.44 0.55 -10.52
C PRO A 24 1.11 -0.48 -9.60
N THR A 25 1.63 -1.58 -10.19
CA THR A 25 2.52 -2.51 -9.50
C THR A 25 3.95 -2.00 -9.59
N VAL A 26 4.41 -1.33 -8.53
CA VAL A 26 5.67 -0.57 -8.47
C VAL A 26 6.88 -1.43 -8.14
N ASN A 27 6.68 -2.71 -7.82
CA ASN A 27 7.76 -3.62 -7.43
C ASN A 27 8.78 -3.83 -8.58
N MET A 28 10.07 -3.94 -8.20
CA MET A 28 11.15 -4.13 -9.19
C MET A 28 11.18 -5.57 -9.72
N ALA A 29 11.29 -5.73 -11.04
CA ALA A 29 11.46 -7.01 -11.71
C ALA A 29 12.90 -7.50 -11.59
N ARG A 30 13.37 -7.80 -10.36
CA ARG A 30 14.75 -8.15 -10.08
C ARG A 30 15.13 -9.57 -10.50
N ASP A 31 14.21 -10.53 -10.32
CA ASP A 31 14.40 -11.92 -10.69
C ASP A 31 13.41 -12.28 -11.81
N PRO A 32 13.88 -12.73 -13.00
CA PRO A 32 12.99 -13.07 -14.11
C PRO A 32 12.03 -14.24 -13.81
N ARG A 33 12.30 -15.02 -12.76
CA ARG A 33 11.43 -16.12 -12.31
C ARG A 33 10.25 -15.63 -11.47
N TRP A 34 10.25 -14.38 -11.03
CA TRP A 34 9.13 -13.84 -10.30
C TRP A 34 7.88 -13.75 -11.17
N GLY A 35 6.81 -14.47 -10.79
CA GLY A 35 5.60 -14.66 -11.60
C GLY A 35 4.82 -13.38 -11.91
N ARG A 36 5.10 -12.25 -11.22
CA ARG A 36 4.43 -10.96 -11.42
C ARG A 36 5.28 -9.93 -12.18
N THR A 37 6.43 -10.33 -12.72
CA THR A 37 7.26 -9.47 -13.58
C THR A 37 6.47 -8.76 -14.69
N PRO A 38 5.51 -9.42 -15.39
CA PRO A 38 4.71 -8.76 -16.44
C PRO A 38 3.81 -7.61 -15.96
N GLU A 39 3.56 -7.50 -14.66
CA GLU A 39 2.76 -6.40 -14.09
C GLU A 39 3.59 -5.13 -13.84
N THR A 40 4.91 -5.18 -14.02
CA THR A 40 5.85 -4.13 -13.60
C THR A 40 6.51 -3.45 -14.79
N TYR A 41 7.20 -2.34 -14.52
CA TYR A 41 7.93 -1.57 -15.54
C TYR A 41 9.44 -1.89 -15.58
N GLY A 42 9.85 -3.02 -15.01
CA GLY A 42 11.23 -3.52 -15.13
C GLY A 42 12.04 -3.46 -13.84
N GLU A 43 13.35 -3.58 -13.99
CA GLU A 43 14.30 -3.71 -12.87
C GLU A 43 14.99 -2.40 -12.47
N ASP A 44 14.88 -1.37 -13.30
CA ASP A 44 15.50 -0.06 -13.04
C ASP A 44 14.53 0.84 -12.24
N PRO A 45 14.88 1.26 -11.01
CA PRO A 45 13.99 2.02 -10.15
C PRO A 45 13.68 3.44 -10.66
N PHE A 46 14.57 4.01 -11.50
CA PHE A 46 14.32 5.33 -12.08
C PHE A 46 13.33 5.24 -13.24
N LEU A 47 13.53 4.29 -14.15
CA LEU A 47 12.61 4.06 -15.27
C LEU A 47 11.23 3.64 -14.76
N ALA A 48 11.18 2.64 -13.88
CA ALA A 48 9.92 2.18 -13.28
C ALA A 48 9.19 3.34 -12.59
N GLY A 49 9.85 4.07 -11.71
CA GLY A 49 9.24 5.20 -11.02
C GLY A 49 8.78 6.32 -11.95
N THR A 50 9.46 6.54 -13.08
CA THR A 50 9.04 7.52 -14.08
C THR A 50 7.74 7.11 -14.78
N LEU A 51 7.64 5.84 -15.17
CA LEU A 51 6.43 5.27 -15.80
C LEU A 51 5.27 5.17 -14.79
N ASP A 52 5.56 4.76 -13.56
CA ASP A 52 4.59 4.71 -12.46
C ASP A 52 3.99 6.10 -12.17
N VAL A 53 4.81 7.15 -12.15
CA VAL A 53 4.33 8.54 -11.99
C VAL A 53 3.40 8.95 -13.12
N ALA A 54 3.75 8.58 -14.36
CA ALA A 54 2.90 8.86 -15.52
C ALA A 54 1.56 8.13 -15.41
N PHE A 55 1.57 6.86 -14.98
CA PHE A 55 0.38 6.07 -14.72
C PHE A 55 -0.51 6.72 -13.64
N VAL A 56 0.05 7.02 -12.47
CA VAL A 56 -0.67 7.65 -11.34
C VAL A 56 -1.35 8.95 -11.80
N ARG A 57 -0.62 9.83 -12.48
CA ARG A 57 -1.16 11.11 -12.98
C ARG A 57 -2.24 10.90 -14.03
N GLY A 58 -2.09 9.93 -14.92
CA GLY A 58 -3.08 9.60 -15.93
C GLY A 58 -4.40 9.13 -15.31
N LEU A 59 -4.31 8.28 -14.30
CA LEU A 59 -5.47 7.73 -13.58
C LEU A 59 -6.16 8.79 -12.73
N GLN A 60 -5.41 9.54 -11.92
CA GLN A 60 -5.96 10.55 -11.01
C GLN A 60 -6.41 11.84 -11.70
N GLY A 61 -5.87 12.13 -12.89
CA GLY A 61 -6.13 13.36 -13.59
C GLY A 61 -5.28 14.52 -13.08
N ASN A 62 -5.63 15.73 -13.50
CA ASN A 62 -4.89 16.97 -13.19
C ASN A 62 -5.78 18.08 -12.63
N ASP A 63 -6.98 17.76 -12.18
CA ASP A 63 -7.84 18.71 -11.49
C ASP A 63 -7.25 19.04 -10.12
N SER A 64 -7.37 20.32 -9.70
CA SER A 64 -6.79 20.79 -8.44
C SER A 64 -7.61 20.40 -7.21
N ARG A 65 -8.87 20.05 -7.37
CA ARG A 65 -9.81 19.73 -6.29
C ARG A 65 -10.24 18.26 -6.27
N TYR A 66 -10.38 17.66 -7.44
CA TYR A 66 -11.00 16.36 -7.60
C TYR A 66 -10.03 15.36 -8.23
N VAL A 67 -10.08 14.15 -7.71
CA VAL A 67 -9.37 12.99 -8.25
C VAL A 67 -10.35 12.14 -9.03
N LYS A 68 -10.05 11.80 -10.29
CA LYS A 68 -10.93 10.95 -11.11
C LYS A 68 -11.11 9.56 -10.50
N VAL A 69 -9.98 8.91 -10.20
CA VAL A 69 -9.88 7.63 -9.52
C VAL A 69 -8.60 7.66 -8.71
N ALA A 70 -8.65 7.35 -7.44
CA ALA A 70 -7.46 7.28 -6.61
C ALA A 70 -6.56 6.11 -7.04
N SER A 71 -5.29 6.40 -7.29
CA SER A 71 -4.28 5.37 -7.57
C SER A 71 -3.73 4.81 -6.26
N SER A 72 -3.63 3.48 -6.15
CA SER A 72 -3.00 2.79 -5.03
C SER A 72 -1.73 2.08 -5.50
N ALA A 73 -0.58 2.71 -5.27
CA ALA A 73 0.71 2.13 -5.61
C ALA A 73 0.97 0.87 -4.77
N LYS A 74 1.35 -0.25 -5.42
CA LYS A 74 1.47 -1.55 -4.75
C LYS A 74 2.69 -2.34 -5.24
N HIS A 75 3.18 -3.27 -4.45
CA HIS A 75 2.88 -3.63 -3.06
C HIS A 75 4.01 -3.05 -2.20
N PHE A 76 3.67 -2.15 -1.30
CA PHE A 76 4.66 -1.36 -0.58
C PHE A 76 5.47 -2.20 0.38
N GLY A 77 6.69 -2.30 -0.01
CA GLY A 77 7.78 -3.07 0.48
C GLY A 77 8.42 -3.92 -0.63
N ALA A 78 9.31 -4.78 -0.27
CA ALA A 78 10.11 -5.58 -1.20
C ALA A 78 9.39 -6.90 -1.54
N ASN A 79 8.26 -6.85 -2.24
CA ASN A 79 7.48 -8.02 -2.66
C ASN A 79 8.00 -8.60 -3.99
N HIS A 80 8.88 -9.60 -3.94
CA HIS A 80 9.55 -10.19 -5.11
C HIS A 80 9.63 -11.72 -5.07
N ALA A 81 8.86 -12.37 -4.18
CA ALA A 81 8.79 -13.82 -4.07
C ALA A 81 7.33 -14.27 -4.07
N GLU A 82 6.91 -14.99 -5.10
CA GLU A 82 5.52 -15.41 -5.25
C GLU A 82 5.21 -16.72 -4.53
N HIS A 83 6.14 -17.66 -4.52
CA HIS A 83 5.92 -19.02 -3.98
C HIS A 83 5.70 -19.06 -2.46
N ASN A 84 6.20 -18.06 -1.72
CA ASN A 84 6.05 -17.94 -0.26
C ASN A 84 5.66 -16.53 0.17
N ARG A 85 4.96 -15.79 -0.67
CA ARG A 85 4.68 -14.35 -0.49
C ARG A 85 3.99 -14.00 0.83
N PHE A 86 3.20 -14.91 1.40
CA PHE A 86 2.43 -14.66 2.62
C PHE A 86 3.26 -14.75 3.91
N GLU A 87 4.45 -15.35 3.85
CA GLU A 87 5.31 -15.60 5.02
C GLU A 87 6.77 -15.21 4.78
N CYS A 88 7.11 -14.77 3.56
CA CYS A 88 8.46 -14.36 3.21
C CYS A 88 8.94 -13.22 4.13
N ASP A 89 10.16 -13.34 4.63
CA ASP A 89 10.86 -12.26 5.33
C ASP A 89 12.08 -11.81 4.49
N ALA A 90 11.93 -10.69 3.82
CA ALA A 90 12.97 -10.10 2.99
C ALA A 90 14.05 -9.45 3.88
N ARG A 91 15.21 -10.10 4.01
CA ARG A 91 16.36 -9.58 4.76
C ARG A 91 17.18 -8.64 3.88
N ILE A 92 16.96 -7.33 4.06
CA ILE A 92 17.54 -6.30 3.18
C ILE A 92 18.13 -5.18 4.04
N PRO A 93 19.41 -4.81 3.83
CA PRO A 93 20.00 -3.63 4.46
C PRO A 93 19.20 -2.36 4.15
N GLU A 94 19.07 -1.45 5.13
CA GLU A 94 18.32 -0.20 4.96
C GLU A 94 18.81 0.62 3.76
N LYS A 95 20.12 0.67 3.53
CA LYS A 95 20.70 1.33 2.36
C LYS A 95 20.10 0.80 1.05
N ILE A 96 20.01 -0.51 0.87
CA ILE A 96 19.46 -1.14 -0.33
C ILE A 96 17.95 -0.90 -0.43
N LEU A 97 17.23 -0.89 0.70
CA LEU A 97 15.82 -0.50 0.69
C LEU A 97 15.66 0.92 0.14
N ARG A 98 16.42 1.88 0.65
CA ARG A 98 16.33 3.30 0.26
C ARG A 98 16.87 3.61 -1.14
N GLU A 99 17.86 2.85 -1.63
CA GLU A 99 18.50 3.12 -2.92
C GLU A 99 17.87 2.33 -4.08
N TYR A 100 17.21 1.21 -3.80
CA TYR A 100 16.71 0.33 -4.86
C TYR A 100 15.20 0.02 -4.76
N TYR A 101 14.71 -0.46 -3.60
CA TYR A 101 13.32 -0.94 -3.51
C TYR A 101 12.29 0.17 -3.30
N LEU A 102 12.65 1.25 -2.63
CA LEU A 102 11.74 2.32 -2.25
C LEU A 102 11.67 3.52 -3.21
N PRO A 103 12.68 3.84 -4.05
CA PRO A 103 12.67 5.07 -4.85
C PRO A 103 11.51 5.20 -5.83
N ALA A 104 11.06 4.11 -6.45
CA ALA A 104 9.91 4.15 -7.35
C ALA A 104 8.60 4.48 -6.59
N PHE A 105 8.40 3.92 -5.40
CA PHE A 105 7.30 4.30 -4.51
C PHE A 105 7.38 5.77 -4.07
N GLU A 106 8.57 6.24 -3.68
CA GLU A 106 8.78 7.64 -3.34
C GLU A 106 8.38 8.57 -4.49
N GLN A 107 8.72 8.21 -5.71
CA GLN A 107 8.32 8.97 -6.89
C GLN A 107 6.80 8.99 -7.08
N CYS A 108 6.12 7.86 -6.90
CA CYS A 108 4.64 7.79 -6.95
C CYS A 108 4.00 8.73 -5.94
N ILE A 109 4.54 8.80 -4.72
CA ILE A 109 4.03 9.65 -3.65
C ILE A 109 4.38 11.12 -3.89
N ARG A 110 5.67 11.44 -4.07
CA ARG A 110 6.12 12.83 -4.13
C ARG A 110 5.81 13.52 -5.46
N LYS A 111 6.02 12.82 -6.59
CA LYS A 111 5.82 13.34 -7.94
C LYS A 111 4.45 12.98 -8.50
N GLY A 112 4.02 11.73 -8.36
CA GLY A 112 2.73 11.23 -8.83
C GLY A 112 1.54 11.72 -8.02
N LYS A 113 1.75 12.04 -6.73
CA LYS A 113 0.70 12.40 -5.78
C LYS A 113 -0.35 11.29 -5.59
N ALA A 114 0.10 10.04 -5.60
CA ALA A 114 -0.79 8.90 -5.37
C ALA A 114 -1.59 9.08 -4.07
N GLU A 115 -2.91 8.89 -4.13
CA GLU A 115 -3.82 9.05 -2.99
C GLU A 115 -3.87 7.82 -2.08
N SER A 116 -3.39 6.68 -2.57
CA SER A 116 -3.34 5.45 -1.78
C SER A 116 -2.03 4.70 -1.99
N ILE A 117 -1.69 3.87 -1.03
CA ILE A 117 -0.61 2.90 -1.11
C ILE A 117 -1.05 1.59 -0.46
N MET A 118 -0.72 0.46 -1.09
CA MET A 118 -1.07 -0.87 -0.58
C MET A 118 0.15 -1.54 0.02
N THR A 119 0.03 -2.05 1.26
CA THR A 119 1.10 -2.80 1.91
C THR A 119 1.32 -4.16 1.26
N ALA A 120 2.56 -4.65 1.26
CA ALA A 120 2.87 -5.98 0.76
C ALA A 120 2.57 -7.07 1.79
N TYR A 121 2.44 -8.31 1.31
CA TYR A 121 2.27 -9.49 2.18
C TYR A 121 3.49 -9.82 3.02
N ASN A 122 4.69 -9.70 2.42
CA ASN A 122 5.93 -10.14 3.04
C ASN A 122 6.32 -9.28 4.26
N ALA A 123 7.21 -9.83 5.06
CA ALA A 123 7.95 -9.07 6.07
C ALA A 123 9.23 -8.44 5.48
N ILE A 124 9.72 -7.40 6.11
CA ILE A 124 11.04 -6.82 5.89
C ILE A 124 11.77 -6.83 7.23
N ASN A 125 12.92 -7.51 7.26
CA ASN A 125 13.78 -7.60 8.44
C ASN A 125 13.03 -8.04 9.71
N GLY A 126 12.12 -9.02 9.56
CA GLY A 126 11.36 -9.62 10.65
C GLY A 126 10.03 -8.93 10.99
N VAL A 127 9.68 -7.82 10.32
CA VAL A 127 8.42 -7.11 10.58
C VAL A 127 7.53 -7.15 9.33
N PRO A 128 6.33 -7.75 9.39
CA PRO A 128 5.39 -7.76 8.26
C PRO A 128 5.05 -6.35 7.79
N CYS A 129 5.05 -6.11 6.47
CA CYS A 129 4.85 -4.77 5.89
C CYS A 129 3.56 -4.11 6.36
N THR A 130 2.51 -4.89 6.62
CA THR A 130 1.20 -4.42 7.10
C THR A 130 1.27 -3.73 8.46
N VAL A 131 2.24 -4.08 9.32
CA VAL A 131 2.44 -3.50 10.66
C VAL A 131 3.83 -2.89 10.85
N ASN A 132 4.55 -2.67 9.77
CA ASN A 132 5.92 -2.13 9.84
C ASN A 132 5.90 -0.61 10.06
N SER A 133 6.07 -0.18 11.31
CA SER A 133 6.06 1.24 11.68
C SER A 133 7.21 2.03 11.04
N TRP A 134 8.40 1.40 10.85
CA TRP A 134 9.49 2.05 10.12
C TRP A 134 9.07 2.38 8.69
N LEU A 135 8.45 1.41 8.00
CA LEU A 135 8.01 1.59 6.61
C LEU A 135 6.87 2.61 6.50
N LEU A 136 5.82 2.46 7.32
CA LEU A 136 4.57 3.22 7.19
C LEU A 136 4.60 4.58 7.89
N GLN A 137 5.22 4.66 9.08
CA GLN A 137 5.25 5.92 9.83
C GLN A 137 6.52 6.71 9.55
N LYS A 138 7.71 6.09 9.64
CA LYS A 138 8.96 6.81 9.43
C LYS A 138 9.17 7.14 7.95
N VAL A 139 9.22 6.14 7.08
CA VAL A 139 9.52 6.36 5.65
C VAL A 139 8.35 7.04 4.95
N LEU A 140 7.17 6.43 4.98
CA LEU A 140 6.03 6.90 4.18
C LEU A 140 5.49 8.25 4.69
N ARG A 141 5.17 8.36 6.00
CA ARG A 141 4.54 9.56 6.56
C ARG A 141 5.53 10.67 6.84
N GLN A 142 6.62 10.38 7.59
CA GLN A 142 7.55 11.42 8.03
C GLN A 142 8.51 11.83 6.91
N ASP A 143 9.22 10.88 6.28
CA ASP A 143 10.25 11.21 5.30
C ASP A 143 9.64 11.68 3.97
N TRP A 144 8.56 11.04 3.49
CA TRP A 144 7.94 11.38 2.19
C TRP A 144 6.76 12.33 2.29
N GLY A 145 6.20 12.55 3.49
CA GLY A 145 5.07 13.46 3.72
C GLY A 145 3.75 12.94 3.13
N PHE A 146 3.56 11.62 3.04
CA PHE A 146 2.36 11.02 2.47
C PHE A 146 1.12 11.39 3.29
N GLN A 147 0.12 11.90 2.61
CA GLN A 147 -1.14 12.32 3.23
C GLN A 147 -2.33 11.44 2.84
N GLY A 148 -2.17 10.54 1.88
CA GLY A 148 -3.20 9.60 1.45
C GLY A 148 -3.47 8.48 2.45
N TYR A 149 -4.27 7.50 2.08
CA TYR A 149 -4.56 6.37 2.95
C TYR A 149 -3.73 5.13 2.59
N VAL A 150 -3.53 4.28 3.59
CA VAL A 150 -2.87 2.98 3.44
C VAL A 150 -3.95 1.90 3.42
N VAL A 151 -3.89 1.01 2.45
CA VAL A 151 -4.72 -0.19 2.36
C VAL A 151 -3.85 -1.44 2.51
N SER A 152 -4.38 -2.51 3.09
CA SER A 152 -3.70 -3.80 3.10
C SER A 152 -3.80 -4.49 1.74
N ASP A 153 -2.86 -5.36 1.40
CA ASP A 153 -3.15 -6.42 0.45
C ASP A 153 -4.17 -7.37 1.06
N CYS A 154 -4.91 -8.12 0.21
CA CYS A 154 -6.10 -8.85 0.63
C CYS A 154 -5.77 -9.97 1.62
N GLY A 155 -6.36 -9.93 2.81
CA GLY A 155 -6.11 -10.87 3.90
C GLY A 155 -4.84 -10.61 4.70
N ALA A 156 -4.02 -9.61 4.37
CA ALA A 156 -2.72 -9.39 5.00
C ALA A 156 -2.78 -9.17 6.53
N PRO A 157 -3.76 -8.48 7.11
CA PRO A 157 -3.88 -8.42 8.57
C PRO A 157 -4.07 -9.79 9.22
N GLY A 158 -4.90 -10.66 8.64
CA GLY A 158 -5.10 -12.03 9.13
C GLY A 158 -3.84 -12.89 9.01
N PHE A 159 -2.98 -12.61 8.04
CA PHE A 159 -1.72 -13.33 7.85
C PHE A 159 -0.67 -13.04 8.93
N LEU A 160 -0.83 -11.98 9.70
CA LEU A 160 -0.02 -11.75 10.90
C LEU A 160 -0.16 -12.90 11.91
N VAL A 161 -1.34 -13.52 11.97
CA VAL A 161 -1.61 -14.69 12.83
C VAL A 161 -1.31 -15.99 12.10
N SER A 162 -1.90 -16.18 10.91
CA SER A 162 -1.95 -17.46 10.24
C SER A 162 -0.64 -17.86 9.54
N HIS A 163 0.09 -16.94 8.95
CA HIS A 163 1.31 -17.18 8.16
C HIS A 163 2.57 -16.70 8.85
N HIS A 164 2.66 -15.39 9.14
CA HIS A 164 3.84 -14.84 9.81
C HIS A 164 4.03 -15.31 11.25
N LYS A 165 2.96 -15.76 11.94
CA LYS A 165 3.00 -16.08 13.38
C LYS A 165 3.55 -14.91 14.22
N TYR A 166 3.36 -13.70 13.74
CA TYR A 166 3.88 -12.48 14.33
C TYR A 166 3.12 -12.08 15.60
N VAL A 167 1.81 -12.34 15.61
CA VAL A 167 0.93 -12.14 16.77
C VAL A 167 0.08 -13.38 17.00
N LYS A 168 -0.54 -13.47 18.20
CA LYS A 168 -1.29 -14.65 18.61
C LYS A 168 -2.77 -14.61 18.25
N THR A 169 -3.37 -13.41 18.20
CA THR A 169 -4.82 -13.26 18.01
C THR A 169 -5.17 -12.23 16.94
N PRO A 170 -6.32 -12.37 16.28
CA PRO A 170 -6.81 -11.40 15.30
C PRO A 170 -7.00 -9.99 15.89
N GLU A 171 -7.39 -9.88 17.16
CA GLU A 171 -7.58 -8.61 17.84
C GLU A 171 -6.27 -7.82 17.92
N VAL A 172 -5.17 -8.50 18.29
CA VAL A 172 -3.83 -7.89 18.33
C VAL A 172 -3.40 -7.50 16.92
N ALA A 173 -3.64 -8.35 15.91
CA ALA A 173 -3.32 -8.05 14.51
C ALA A 173 -4.05 -6.79 14.03
N ALA A 174 -5.36 -6.69 14.26
CA ALA A 174 -6.17 -5.54 13.87
C ALA A 174 -5.71 -4.25 14.57
N THR A 175 -5.46 -4.32 15.90
CA THR A 175 -4.99 -3.17 16.67
C THR A 175 -3.65 -2.65 16.19
N LEU A 176 -2.67 -3.54 15.97
CA LEU A 176 -1.35 -3.12 15.46
C LEU A 176 -1.45 -2.50 14.06
N SER A 177 -2.32 -3.03 13.20
CA SER A 177 -2.55 -2.49 11.87
C SER A 177 -3.08 -1.06 11.91
N VAL A 178 -4.09 -0.78 12.76
CA VAL A 178 -4.61 0.58 12.96
C VAL A 178 -3.55 1.51 13.53
N LYS A 179 -2.79 1.06 14.53
CA LYS A 179 -1.72 1.86 15.18
C LYS A 179 -0.65 2.36 14.22
N VAL A 180 -0.32 1.61 13.19
CA VAL A 180 0.65 2.05 12.18
C VAL A 180 0.03 2.90 11.07
N GLY A 181 -1.30 3.10 11.10
CA GLY A 181 -2.03 3.94 10.15
C GLY A 181 -2.58 3.20 8.94
N LEU A 182 -2.81 1.88 9.02
CA LEU A 182 -3.57 1.14 8.03
C LEU A 182 -5.05 1.56 8.14
N GLY A 183 -5.53 2.31 7.15
CA GLY A 183 -6.88 2.89 7.17
C GLY A 183 -7.96 2.01 6.55
N LEU A 184 -7.56 1.06 5.70
CA LEU A 184 -8.48 0.17 5.00
C LEU A 184 -7.89 -1.23 4.91
N GLU A 185 -8.67 -2.24 5.25
CA GLU A 185 -8.31 -3.63 5.02
C GLU A 185 -9.01 -4.20 3.79
N CYS A 186 -8.40 -5.19 3.16
CA CYS A 186 -8.96 -5.89 2.02
C CYS A 186 -9.29 -7.34 2.39
N GLY A 187 -10.59 -7.64 2.49
CA GLY A 187 -11.17 -8.96 2.29
C GLY A 187 -11.07 -10.00 3.40
N ASP A 188 -10.45 -9.74 4.55
CA ASP A 188 -10.36 -10.71 5.66
C ASP A 188 -11.23 -10.37 6.88
N HIS A 189 -11.97 -9.28 6.81
CA HIS A 189 -12.84 -8.79 7.87
C HIS A 189 -12.14 -8.52 9.21
N SER A 190 -10.81 -8.31 9.21
CA SER A 190 -10.04 -8.01 10.42
C SER A 190 -10.53 -6.74 11.13
N TYR A 191 -11.12 -5.80 10.37
CA TYR A 191 -11.66 -4.55 10.90
C TYR A 191 -13.16 -4.62 11.27
N VAL A 192 -13.79 -5.75 11.14
CA VAL A 192 -15.17 -5.96 11.62
C VAL A 192 -15.13 -6.43 13.08
N ASP A 193 -15.26 -7.73 13.32
CA ASP A 193 -15.37 -8.26 14.69
C ASP A 193 -14.04 -8.18 15.48
N PRO A 194 -12.86 -8.56 14.91
CA PRO A 194 -11.61 -8.51 15.68
C PRO A 194 -11.27 -7.11 16.19
N LEU A 195 -11.36 -6.08 15.33
CA LEU A 195 -11.07 -4.71 15.75
C LEU A 195 -12.08 -4.22 16.80
N LEU A 196 -13.38 -4.46 16.60
CA LEU A 196 -14.41 -4.07 17.55
C LEU A 196 -14.19 -4.74 18.93
N ASN A 197 -13.86 -6.04 18.93
CA ASN A 197 -13.56 -6.77 20.15
C ASN A 197 -12.32 -6.25 20.85
N ALA A 198 -11.25 -5.93 20.09
CA ALA A 198 -10.02 -5.34 20.63
C ALA A 198 -10.30 -4.03 21.38
N TYR A 199 -11.08 -3.14 20.77
CA TYR A 199 -11.40 -1.84 21.38
C TYR A 199 -12.34 -1.97 22.59
N ARG A 200 -13.27 -2.91 22.59
CA ARG A 200 -14.06 -3.26 23.79
C ARG A 200 -13.21 -3.78 24.94
N GLN A 201 -12.04 -4.34 24.65
CA GLN A 201 -11.05 -4.80 25.64
C GLN A 201 -9.96 -3.75 25.94
N PHE A 202 -10.15 -2.51 25.52
CA PHE A 202 -9.22 -1.40 25.72
C PHE A 202 -7.81 -1.63 25.14
N MET A 203 -7.69 -2.38 24.04
CA MET A 203 -6.42 -2.65 23.37
C MET A 203 -5.93 -1.49 22.50
N GLY A 204 -6.78 -0.50 22.22
CA GLY A 204 -6.48 0.69 21.42
C GLY A 204 -7.28 1.90 21.87
N THR A 205 -7.06 3.04 21.21
CA THR A 205 -7.73 4.32 21.50
C THR A 205 -8.56 4.80 20.31
N GLU A 206 -9.64 5.55 20.59
CA GLU A 206 -10.48 6.15 19.55
C GLU A 206 -9.66 7.04 18.59
N ALA A 207 -8.68 7.79 19.12
CA ALA A 207 -7.80 8.64 18.32
C ALA A 207 -6.99 7.88 17.25
N GLU A 208 -6.65 6.61 17.50
CA GLU A 208 -5.98 5.76 16.50
C GLU A 208 -6.93 5.40 15.35
N ILE A 209 -8.19 5.10 15.66
CA ILE A 209 -9.23 4.85 14.64
C ILE A 209 -9.49 6.13 13.85
N ASP A 210 -9.70 7.26 14.52
CA ASP A 210 -9.96 8.54 13.88
C ASP A 210 -8.86 8.93 12.92
N SER A 211 -7.61 8.74 13.32
CA SER A 211 -6.45 8.99 12.46
C SER A 211 -6.45 8.10 11.21
N ALA A 212 -6.74 6.82 11.35
CA ALA A 212 -6.79 5.89 10.23
C ALA A 212 -7.93 6.21 9.27
N VAL A 213 -9.13 6.45 9.80
CA VAL A 213 -10.35 6.79 9.04
C VAL A 213 -10.23 8.15 8.36
N PHE A 214 -9.63 9.14 9.02
CA PHE A 214 -9.44 10.47 8.46
C PHE A 214 -8.81 10.46 7.08
N HIS A 215 -7.74 9.69 6.88
CA HIS A 215 -7.06 9.61 5.60
C HIS A 215 -7.92 8.97 4.50
N VAL A 216 -8.73 7.98 4.85
CA VAL A 216 -9.68 7.32 3.91
C VAL A 216 -10.78 8.31 3.51
N LEU A 217 -11.43 8.95 4.48
CA LEU A 217 -12.51 9.90 4.21
C LEU A 217 -12.00 11.12 3.44
N ARG A 218 -10.82 11.63 3.79
CA ARG A 218 -10.20 12.74 3.06
C ARG A 218 -9.99 12.42 1.57
N ALA A 219 -9.54 11.21 1.26
CA ALA A 219 -9.36 10.79 -0.14
C ALA A 219 -10.71 10.66 -0.88
N ARG A 220 -11.76 10.23 -0.17
CA ARG A 220 -13.11 10.11 -0.73
C ARG A 220 -13.82 11.45 -0.97
N MET A 221 -13.34 12.52 -0.31
CA MET A 221 -13.91 13.86 -0.45
C MET A 221 -13.23 14.68 -1.57
N LYS A 222 -12.27 14.11 -2.25
CA LYS A 222 -11.58 14.67 -3.42
C LYS A 222 -12.21 14.17 -4.72
#